data_c5370b19ce590d550dc81864b13c69ea
#
_entry.id   c5370b19ce590d550dc81864b13c69ea
#
_cell.length_a   1.000
_cell.length_b   1.000
_cell.length_c   1.000
_cell.angle_alpha   90.00
_cell.angle_beta   90.00
_cell.angle_gamma   90.00
#
_symmetry.space_group_name_H-M   'P 1'
#
loop_
_entity.id
_entity.type
_entity.pdbx_description
1 polymer ?
#
loop_
_entity_poly.entity_id
_entity_poly.type
_entity_poly.pdbx_seq_one_letter_code
_entity_poly.pdbx_strand_id
1 'polypeptide(L)' 'MIKVFEYRITKIEKGAFFIEYKTAKLGSWKEVDKKFKTRPKAENWVRKNFIFK' A
#
# COMPACT_ATOMS: atom_id res chain seq x y z
N MET A 1 -0.48 -5.65 -12.73
CA MET A 1 -1.17 -5.39 -11.46
C MET A 1 -0.74 -6.41 -10.42
N ILE A 2 -0.77 -6.03 -9.17
CA ILE A 2 -0.27 -6.86 -8.07
C ILE A 2 -1.44 -7.49 -7.34
N LYS A 3 -1.44 -8.81 -7.22
CA LYS A 3 -2.46 -9.51 -6.43
C LYS A 3 -2.11 -9.35 -4.96
N VAL A 4 -3.06 -8.84 -4.18
CA VAL A 4 -2.81 -8.47 -2.80
C VAL A 4 -3.85 -9.14 -1.92
N PHE A 5 -3.40 -9.75 -0.84
CA PHE A 5 -4.29 -10.28 0.18
C PHE A 5 -4.76 -9.17 1.11
N GLU A 6 -3.82 -8.33 1.52
CA GLU A 6 -4.12 -7.27 2.47
C GLU A 6 -3.11 -6.14 2.28
N TYR A 7 -3.52 -4.90 2.54
CA TYR A 7 -2.63 -3.77 2.50
C TYR A 7 -2.94 -2.83 3.65
N ARG A 8 -1.99 -1.94 3.92
CA ARG A 8 -2.20 -0.87 4.87
C ARG A 8 -1.42 0.37 4.43
N ILE A 9 -1.96 1.54 4.78
CA ILE A 9 -1.31 2.81 4.49
C ILE A 9 -0.86 3.38 5.82
N THR A 10 0.44 3.66 5.92
CA THR A 10 1.04 4.12 7.16
C THR A 10 1.56 5.54 6.98
N LYS A 11 1.22 6.40 7.93
CA LYS A 11 1.73 7.76 7.94
C LYS A 11 3.10 7.78 8.59
N ILE A 12 4.07 8.39 7.88
CA ILE A 12 5.39 8.66 8.45
C ILE A 12 5.41 10.11 8.91
N GLU A 13 6.37 10.44 9.73
CA GLU A 13 6.59 11.83 10.13
C GLU A 13 6.71 12.72 8.91
N LYS A 14 6.35 14.00 9.07
CA LYS A 14 6.45 15.02 8.04
C LYS A 14 5.39 14.87 6.94
N GLY A 15 4.29 14.21 7.26
CA GLY A 15 3.15 14.20 6.36
C GLY A 15 3.31 13.34 5.12
N ALA A 16 4.15 12.33 5.18
CA ALA A 16 4.30 11.39 4.09
C ALA A 16 3.58 10.09 4.44
N PHE A 17 3.09 9.41 3.42
CA PHE A 17 2.42 8.13 3.57
C PHE A 17 3.12 7.09 2.72
N PHE A 18 3.19 5.86 3.22
CA PHE A 18 3.69 4.76 2.41
C PHE A 18 2.74 3.57 2.54
N ILE A 19 2.82 2.68 1.56
CA ILE A 19 1.91 1.55 1.46
C ILE A 19 2.68 0.28 1.72
N GLU A 20 2.13 -0.57 2.58
CA GLU A 20 2.64 -1.91 2.80
C GLU A 20 1.56 -2.90 2.40
N TYR A 21 1.96 -4.03 1.86
CA TYR A 21 1.02 -5.04 1.42
C TYR A 21 1.62 -6.42 1.61
N LYS A 22 0.73 -7.42 1.61
CA LYS A 22 1.16 -8.81 1.57
C LYS A 22 0.28 -9.57 0.60
N THR A 23 0.85 -10.59 -0.01
CA THR A 23 0.19 -11.34 -1.08
C THR A 23 -0.45 -12.62 -0.60
N ALA A 24 -0.23 -13.01 0.65
CA ALA A 24 -0.80 -14.20 1.25
C ALA A 24 -1.06 -13.95 2.72
N LYS A 25 -2.02 -14.69 3.28
CA LYS A 25 -2.40 -14.51 4.68
C LYS A 25 -1.23 -14.63 5.62
N LEU A 26 -0.34 -15.60 5.38
CA LEU A 26 0.84 -15.82 6.22
C LEU A 26 2.10 -15.22 5.61
N GLY A 27 1.95 -14.37 4.60
CA GLY A 27 3.08 -13.75 3.96
C GLY A 27 3.65 -12.60 4.76
N SER A 28 4.87 -12.21 4.41
CA SER A 28 5.50 -11.04 5.00
C SER A 28 4.99 -9.76 4.37
N TRP A 29 5.00 -8.68 5.14
CA TRP A 29 4.66 -7.36 4.63
C TRP A 29 5.76 -6.88 3.71
N LYS A 30 5.35 -6.31 2.57
CA LYS A 30 6.26 -5.70 1.61
C LYS A 30 5.90 -4.23 1.49
N GLU A 31 6.90 -3.41 1.25
CA GLU A 31 6.68 -1.97 1.13
C GLU A 31 6.71 -1.55 -0.33
N VAL A 32 5.74 -0.71 -0.71
CA VAL A 32 5.75 -0.10 -2.04
C VAL A 32 6.86 0.95 -2.07
N ASP A 33 7.68 0.92 -3.10
CA ASP A 33 8.80 1.84 -3.23
C ASP A 33 8.32 3.20 -3.76
N LYS A 34 7.40 3.80 -3.01
CA LYS A 34 6.83 5.08 -3.40
C LYS A 34 6.21 5.74 -2.18
N LYS A 35 6.38 7.04 -2.04
CA LYS A 35 5.80 7.81 -0.95
C LYS A 35 4.73 8.75 -1.51
N PHE A 36 3.72 9.03 -0.69
CA PHE A 36 2.59 9.87 -1.10
C PHE A 36 2.43 11.00 -0.09
N LYS A 37 1.97 12.14 -0.57
CA LYS A 37 1.81 13.31 0.30
C LYS A 37 0.50 13.26 1.07
N THR A 38 -0.50 12.55 0.57
CA THR A 38 -1.79 12.45 1.24
C THR A 38 -2.30 11.02 1.17
N ARG A 39 -3.18 10.67 2.11
CA ARG A 39 -3.79 9.34 2.13
C ARG A 39 -4.62 9.08 0.86
N PRO A 40 -5.47 10.03 0.39
CA PRO A 40 -6.23 9.78 -0.84
C PRO A 40 -5.38 9.46 -2.04
N LYS A 41 -4.20 10.09 -2.15
CA LYS A 41 -3.31 9.77 -3.26
C LYS A 41 -2.77 8.35 -3.14
N ALA A 42 -2.45 7.92 -1.93
CA ALA A 42 -2.01 6.55 -1.70
C ALA A 42 -3.12 5.56 -2.05
N GLU A 43 -4.34 5.85 -1.64
CA GLU A 43 -5.48 4.96 -1.92
C GLU A 43 -5.79 4.90 -3.41
N ASN A 44 -5.65 6.01 -4.12
CA ASN A 44 -5.81 6.02 -5.57
C ASN A 44 -4.80 5.09 -6.24
N TRP A 45 -3.57 5.14 -5.77
CA TRP A 45 -2.52 4.27 -6.32
C TRP A 45 -2.86 2.81 -6.08
N VAL A 46 -3.33 2.49 -4.87
CA VAL A 46 -3.74 1.12 -4.53
C VAL A 46 -4.84 0.64 -5.48
N ARG A 47 -5.84 1.49 -5.68
CA ARG A 47 -6.98 1.14 -6.52
C ARG A 47 -6.56 0.83 -7.96
N LYS A 48 -5.54 1.54 -8.45
CA LYS A 48 -5.07 1.36 -9.82
C LYS A 48 -4.10 0.21 -9.99
N ASN A 49 -3.43 -0.20 -8.92
CA ASN A 49 -2.32 -1.13 -9.04
C ASN A 49 -2.52 -2.46 -8.32
N PHE A 50 -3.42 -2.52 -7.35
CA PHE A 50 -3.66 -3.75 -6.60
C PHE A 50 -4.94 -4.43 -7.06
N ILE A 51 -4.90 -5.76 -7.05
CA ILE A 51 -6.09 -6.59 -7.25
C ILE A 51 -6.31 -7.36 -5.96
N PHE A 52 -7.50 -7.25 -5.41
CA PHE A 52 -7.84 -7.97 -4.19
C PHE A 52 -8.65 -9.22 -4.52
N LYS A 53 -8.39 -10.26 -3.78
CA LYS A 53 -9.17 -11.50 -3.91
C LYS A 53 -10.31 -11.55 -2.93
#